data_3a54e6218c85258c66012c5917fe91ca
#
_entry.id   3a54e6218c85258c66012c5917fe91ca
#
_cell.length_a   1.000
_cell.length_b   1.000
_cell.length_c   1.000
_cell.angle_alpha   90.00
_cell.angle_beta   90.00
_cell.angle_gamma   90.00
#
_symmetry.space_group_name_H-M   'P 1'
#
loop_
_entity.id
_entity.type
_entity.pdbx_description
1 polymer ?
#
loop_
_entity_poly.entity_id
_entity_poly.type
_entity_poly.pdbx_seq_one_letter_code
_entity_poly.pdbx_strand_id
1 'polypeptide(L)'
;ILGGFIMIKKIFFLAFILLCFNIFSNADYSTSNDEANVSASDQNFNNLDIGSVFLIIIVGAILFEYFGSNSSSNENYNVFIIMDNRATKNIKNISKKLEENQIENLYTQGYVIHVTLYLTKYEKNSLYKIKETVEKIANQTKSFDMEFYKLEKTERKTLAVYAKNNQNIQQLADEITVNLTKYRKKDIETPEWVRYFPEKEKLFNLYGSPDVFINFNPHVTLLTQENSSKINSFILNYNFTPFKTKAISIGIGKANNLGQIKEIIYSQSLIS
;
A
#
# COMPACT_ATOMS: atom_id res chain seq x y z
N ILE A 1 10.97 -24.87 -2.86
CA ILE A 1 10.87 -24.28 -4.21
C ILE A 1 11.49 -22.86 -4.25
N LEU A 2 11.43 -22.06 -3.17
CA LEU A 2 11.99 -20.70 -3.12
C LEU A 2 13.54 -20.65 -3.22
N GLY A 3 14.24 -21.66 -2.70
CA GLY A 3 15.71 -21.71 -2.75
C GLY A 3 16.28 -21.86 -4.15
N GLY A 4 15.58 -22.54 -5.05
CA GLY A 4 15.98 -22.72 -6.45
C GLY A 4 15.92 -21.43 -7.26
N PHE A 5 14.93 -20.56 -6.99
CA PHE A 5 14.76 -19.31 -7.72
C PHE A 5 15.86 -18.27 -7.42
N ILE A 6 16.34 -18.23 -6.17
CA ILE A 6 17.43 -17.33 -5.75
C ILE A 6 18.76 -17.80 -6.34
N MET A 7 18.96 -19.12 -6.43
CA MET A 7 20.19 -19.71 -6.99
C MET A 7 20.27 -19.47 -8.52
N ILE A 8 19.17 -19.62 -9.23
CA ILE A 8 19.08 -19.33 -10.67
C ILE A 8 19.40 -17.85 -10.95
N LYS A 9 18.88 -16.91 -10.14
CA LYS A 9 19.17 -15.49 -10.26
C LYS A 9 20.64 -15.14 -10.08
N LYS A 10 21.33 -15.78 -9.14
CA LYS A 10 22.78 -15.59 -8.93
C LYS A 10 23.62 -16.14 -10.09
N ILE A 11 23.21 -17.25 -10.69
CA ILE A 11 23.88 -17.85 -11.83
C ILE A 11 23.77 -16.94 -13.07
N PHE A 12 22.58 -16.40 -13.36
CA PHE A 12 22.39 -15.45 -14.47
C PHE A 12 23.19 -14.16 -14.26
N PHE A 13 23.28 -13.64 -13.05
CA PHE A 13 24.07 -12.45 -12.74
C PHE A 13 25.57 -12.69 -12.92
N LEU A 14 26.08 -13.85 -12.49
CA LEU A 14 27.49 -14.21 -12.68
C LEU A 14 27.83 -14.43 -14.17
N ALA A 15 26.93 -15.06 -14.94
CA ALA A 15 27.07 -15.24 -16.38
C ALA A 15 27.09 -13.91 -17.12
N PHE A 16 26.29 -12.94 -16.69
CA PHE A 16 26.25 -11.58 -17.28
C PHE A 16 27.54 -10.80 -17.00
N ILE A 17 28.08 -10.87 -15.76
CA ILE A 17 29.36 -10.24 -15.42
C ILE A 17 30.49 -10.86 -16.27
N LEU A 18 30.51 -12.17 -16.46
CA LEU A 18 31.49 -12.87 -17.30
C LEU A 18 31.36 -12.48 -18.78
N LEU A 19 30.14 -12.27 -19.27
CA LEU A 19 29.90 -11.81 -20.64
C LEU A 19 30.41 -10.38 -20.86
N CYS A 20 30.17 -9.48 -19.91
CA CYS A 20 30.70 -8.11 -19.94
C CYS A 20 32.24 -8.11 -19.87
N PHE A 21 32.84 -8.94 -19.03
CA PHE A 21 34.31 -9.07 -18.95
C PHE A 21 34.93 -9.57 -20.28
N ASN A 22 34.30 -10.54 -20.97
CA ASN A 22 34.76 -11.05 -22.24
C ASN A 22 34.66 -10.00 -23.36
N ILE A 23 33.66 -9.13 -23.34
CA ILE A 23 33.52 -8.03 -24.30
C ILE A 23 34.62 -6.99 -24.09
N PHE A 24 34.97 -6.68 -22.84
CA PHE A 24 36.05 -5.73 -22.52
C PHE A 24 37.45 -6.30 -22.76
N SER A 25 37.69 -7.59 -22.49
CA SER A 25 38.98 -8.22 -22.69
C SER A 25 39.29 -8.46 -24.17
N ASN A 26 38.31 -8.57 -25.07
CA ASN A 26 38.52 -8.69 -26.50
C ASN A 26 38.70 -7.35 -27.23
N ALA A 27 38.42 -6.23 -26.56
CA ALA A 27 38.67 -4.89 -27.15
C ALA A 27 40.15 -4.48 -27.10
N ASP A 28 40.96 -5.10 -26.23
CA ASP A 28 42.37 -4.75 -26.05
C ASP A 28 43.33 -5.54 -26.97
N TYR A 29 42.84 -6.43 -27.86
CA TYR A 29 43.72 -7.33 -28.63
C TYR A 29 43.89 -6.98 -30.12
N SER A 30 43.53 -5.78 -30.59
CA SER A 30 43.67 -5.40 -32.03
C SER A 30 44.55 -4.19 -32.30
N THR A 31 45.54 -3.88 -31.41
CA THR A 31 46.54 -2.84 -31.74
C THR A 31 47.95 -3.27 -31.34
N SER A 32 48.59 -4.07 -32.14
CA SER A 32 50.05 -4.11 -32.20
C SER A 32 50.48 -4.44 -33.63
N ASN A 33 50.81 -3.44 -34.38
CA ASN A 33 51.92 -3.32 -35.33
C ASN A 33 51.65 -2.12 -36.21
N ASP A 34 52.26 -0.98 -35.89
CA ASP A 34 53.11 -0.21 -36.78
C ASP A 34 53.65 1.01 -36.02
N GLU A 35 54.95 1.20 -36.19
CA GLU A 35 55.82 2.22 -35.57
C GLU A 35 55.44 3.63 -36.01
N ALA A 36 55.46 4.57 -35.11
CA ALA A 36 56.25 5.81 -35.07
C ALA A 36 55.53 6.97 -34.37
N ASN A 37 56.24 7.48 -33.34
CA ASN A 37 56.21 8.87 -32.80
C ASN A 37 54.89 9.64 -32.85
N VAL A 38 54.38 10.01 -31.68
CA VAL A 38 54.10 11.40 -31.24
C VAL A 38 53.43 11.38 -29.84
N SER A 39 53.94 12.25 -28.97
CA SER A 39 53.47 12.84 -27.72
C SER A 39 52.17 12.36 -27.04
N ALA A 40 52.33 12.14 -25.75
CA ALA A 40 51.26 11.97 -24.77
C ALA A 40 50.29 13.16 -24.73
N SER A 41 49.03 12.92 -24.99
CA SER A 41 47.84 13.48 -24.35
C SER A 41 46.62 13.14 -25.25
N ASP A 42 45.56 12.71 -24.61
CA ASP A 42 44.25 12.36 -25.16
C ASP A 42 43.99 10.86 -25.34
N GLN A 43 43.65 10.20 -24.22
CA GLN A 43 42.97 8.92 -24.29
C GLN A 43 41.54 9.18 -24.78
N ASN A 44 41.31 8.89 -26.04
CA ASN A 44 40.04 8.95 -26.74
C ASN A 44 39.07 7.87 -26.20
N PHE A 45 38.03 8.28 -25.51
CA PHE A 45 36.84 7.49 -25.16
C PHE A 45 35.90 7.29 -26.39
N ASN A 46 36.38 7.40 -27.62
CA ASN A 46 35.56 7.61 -28.81
C ASN A 46 35.30 6.35 -29.66
N ASN A 47 35.32 5.12 -29.08
CA ASN A 47 35.02 3.90 -29.87
C ASN A 47 34.02 2.94 -29.21
N LEU A 48 33.07 3.46 -28.41
CA LEU A 48 31.85 2.70 -28.14
C LEU A 48 30.88 2.94 -29.29
N ASP A 49 30.62 1.89 -30.09
CA ASP A 49 29.61 2.00 -31.14
C ASP A 49 28.24 2.32 -30.54
N ILE A 50 27.42 3.01 -31.29
CA ILE A 50 26.08 3.45 -30.84
C ILE A 50 25.24 2.26 -30.35
N GLY A 51 25.42 1.07 -30.95
CA GLY A 51 24.73 -0.16 -30.53
C GLY A 51 25.13 -0.63 -29.13
N SER A 52 26.44 -0.54 -28.81
CA SER A 52 26.94 -0.89 -27.46
C SER A 52 26.43 0.06 -26.37
N VAL A 53 26.35 1.36 -26.67
CA VAL A 53 25.78 2.36 -25.75
C VAL A 53 24.29 2.12 -25.55
N PHE A 54 23.53 1.85 -26.62
CA PHE A 54 22.11 1.51 -26.52
C PHE A 54 21.86 0.22 -25.71
N LEU A 55 22.70 -0.81 -25.92
CA LEU A 55 22.60 -2.05 -25.16
C LEU A 55 22.84 -1.84 -23.67
N ILE A 56 23.83 -1.04 -23.29
CA ILE A 56 24.12 -0.69 -21.89
C ILE A 56 22.96 0.08 -21.28
N ILE A 57 22.34 1.01 -22.00
CA ILE A 57 21.18 1.77 -21.53
C ILE A 57 19.96 0.86 -21.36
N ILE A 58 19.66 -0.02 -22.32
CA ILE A 58 18.53 -0.95 -22.24
C ILE A 58 18.73 -1.95 -21.09
N VAL A 59 19.91 -2.53 -20.98
CA VAL A 59 20.22 -3.46 -19.89
C VAL A 59 20.24 -2.73 -18.54
N GLY A 60 20.75 -1.51 -18.48
CA GLY A 60 20.70 -0.66 -17.30
C GLY A 60 19.25 -0.32 -16.88
N ALA A 61 18.38 -0.01 -17.84
CA ALA A 61 16.95 0.23 -17.60
C ALA A 61 16.23 -1.03 -17.10
N ILE A 62 16.46 -2.18 -17.73
CA ILE A 62 15.89 -3.47 -17.31
C ILE A 62 16.40 -3.86 -15.91
N LEU A 63 17.69 -3.65 -15.64
CA LEU A 63 18.25 -3.88 -14.31
C LEU A 63 17.72 -2.88 -13.29
N PHE A 64 17.52 -1.63 -13.66
CA PHE A 64 16.91 -0.62 -12.79
C PHE A 64 15.44 -0.94 -12.49
N GLU A 65 14.63 -1.38 -13.47
CA GLU A 65 13.28 -1.88 -13.21
C GLU A 65 13.30 -3.16 -12.34
N TYR A 66 14.23 -4.06 -12.58
CA TYR A 66 14.32 -5.34 -11.88
C TYR A 66 14.92 -5.23 -10.48
N PHE A 67 15.90 -4.34 -10.27
CA PHE A 67 16.58 -4.11 -8.98
C PHE A 67 16.13 -2.82 -8.28
N GLY A 68 15.71 -1.80 -9.02
CA GLY A 68 15.19 -0.54 -8.47
C GLY A 68 13.80 -0.70 -7.83
N SER A 69 13.00 -1.68 -8.27
CA SER A 69 11.77 -2.07 -7.59
C SER A 69 12.01 -2.77 -6.23
N ASN A 70 13.26 -3.10 -5.91
CA ASN A 70 13.70 -3.60 -4.60
C ASN A 70 14.23 -2.49 -3.67
N SER A 71 14.02 -1.21 -3.99
CA SER A 71 14.13 -0.17 -2.96
C SER A 71 13.17 -0.54 -1.84
N SER A 72 13.61 -0.46 -0.61
CA SER A 72 12.91 -0.74 0.65
C SER A 72 11.52 -0.08 0.70
N SER A 73 10.59 -0.55 -0.12
CA SER A 73 9.20 -0.13 -0.03
C SER A 73 8.68 -0.72 1.27
N ASN A 74 8.58 0.13 2.31
CA ASN A 74 7.86 -0.20 3.51
C ASN A 74 6.54 -0.84 3.10
N GLU A 75 6.31 -2.09 3.53
CA GLU A 75 5.09 -2.80 3.21
C GLU A 75 3.97 -2.25 4.10
N ASN A 76 3.22 -1.31 3.55
CA ASN A 76 2.09 -0.70 4.20
C ASN A 76 0.84 -1.51 3.84
N TYR A 77 0.35 -2.32 4.77
CA TYR A 77 -0.86 -3.11 4.57
C TYR A 77 -2.00 -2.59 5.44
N ASN A 78 -3.18 -2.53 4.82
CA ASN A 78 -4.45 -2.31 5.50
C ASN A 78 -5.16 -3.64 5.63
N VAL A 79 -5.52 -4.02 6.85
CA VAL A 79 -6.44 -5.13 7.15
C VAL A 79 -7.80 -4.52 7.43
N PHE A 80 -8.83 -4.97 6.71
CA PHE A 80 -10.10 -4.27 6.64
C PHE A 80 -11.30 -5.22 6.49
N ILE A 81 -12.48 -4.71 6.80
CA ILE A 81 -13.75 -5.38 6.56
C ILE A 81 -14.17 -5.19 5.11
N ILE A 82 -14.55 -6.30 4.46
CA ILE A 82 -15.34 -6.34 3.23
C ILE A 82 -16.81 -6.51 3.62
N MET A 83 -17.63 -5.62 3.13
CA MET A 83 -19.07 -5.59 3.40
C MET A 83 -19.85 -6.17 2.23
N ASP A 84 -21.11 -6.54 2.47
CA ASP A 84 -22.00 -7.01 1.44
C ASP A 84 -22.36 -5.91 0.40
N ASN A 85 -23.07 -6.31 -0.65
CA ASN A 85 -23.44 -5.43 -1.77
C ASN A 85 -24.31 -4.24 -1.36
N ARG A 86 -24.98 -4.27 -0.20
CA ARG A 86 -25.78 -3.14 0.30
C ARG A 86 -24.89 -1.95 0.63
N ALA A 87 -23.75 -2.18 1.29
CA ALA A 87 -22.78 -1.12 1.53
C ALA A 87 -22.26 -0.54 0.22
N THR A 88 -21.83 -1.40 -0.70
CA THR A 88 -21.30 -0.97 -2.01
C THR A 88 -22.31 -0.10 -2.76
N LYS A 89 -23.59 -0.48 -2.80
CA LYS A 89 -24.66 0.27 -3.45
C LYS A 89 -24.85 1.66 -2.82
N ASN A 90 -24.95 1.71 -1.49
CA ASN A 90 -25.18 2.99 -0.78
C ASN A 90 -23.98 3.93 -0.92
N ILE A 91 -22.76 3.42 -0.73
CA ILE A 91 -21.55 4.23 -0.84
C ILE A 91 -21.35 4.73 -2.28
N LYS A 92 -21.60 3.93 -3.30
CA LYS A 92 -21.57 4.37 -4.71
C LYS A 92 -22.61 5.43 -5.01
N ASN A 93 -23.80 5.37 -4.40
CA ASN A 93 -24.79 6.42 -4.55
C ASN A 93 -24.31 7.77 -3.95
N ILE A 94 -23.68 7.74 -2.78
CA ILE A 94 -23.07 8.94 -2.18
C ILE A 94 -21.95 9.47 -3.08
N SER A 95 -21.08 8.56 -3.57
CA SER A 95 -20.00 8.87 -4.50
C SER A 95 -20.51 9.60 -5.75
N LYS A 96 -21.59 9.10 -6.36
CA LYS A 96 -22.25 9.75 -7.51
C LYS A 96 -22.74 11.15 -7.17
N LYS A 97 -23.31 11.35 -5.97
CA LYS A 97 -23.77 12.67 -5.53
C LYS A 97 -22.61 13.65 -5.32
N LEU A 98 -21.46 13.16 -4.87
CA LEU A 98 -20.23 13.97 -4.80
C LEU A 98 -19.78 14.40 -6.21
N GLU A 99 -19.78 13.49 -7.20
CA GLU A 99 -19.46 13.84 -8.60
C GLU A 99 -20.42 14.87 -9.20
N GLU A 100 -21.74 14.72 -8.98
CA GLU A 100 -22.74 15.68 -9.42
C GLU A 100 -22.48 17.09 -8.86
N ASN A 101 -21.79 17.18 -7.71
CA ASN A 101 -21.32 18.42 -7.09
C ASN A 101 -19.87 18.77 -7.44
N GLN A 102 -19.27 18.12 -8.46
CA GLN A 102 -17.89 18.33 -8.90
C GLN A 102 -16.86 18.10 -7.77
N ILE A 103 -17.11 17.11 -6.92
CA ILE A 103 -16.21 16.68 -5.85
C ILE A 103 -15.65 15.32 -6.26
N GLU A 104 -14.35 15.28 -6.56
CA GLU A 104 -13.64 14.02 -6.80
C GLU A 104 -13.66 13.15 -5.55
N ASN A 105 -13.83 11.86 -5.74
CA ASN A 105 -13.89 10.91 -4.64
C ASN A 105 -13.13 9.61 -4.95
N LEU A 106 -12.86 8.81 -3.92
CA LEU A 106 -12.01 7.63 -4.02
C LEU A 106 -12.61 6.55 -4.94
N TYR A 107 -13.94 6.41 -4.98
CA TYR A 107 -14.55 5.29 -5.73
C TYR A 107 -14.55 5.52 -7.22
N THR A 108 -14.63 6.76 -7.66
CA THR A 108 -14.48 7.11 -9.08
C THR A 108 -13.06 6.98 -9.56
N GLN A 109 -12.10 7.01 -8.63
CA GLN A 109 -10.68 6.76 -8.87
C GLN A 109 -10.29 5.26 -8.74
N GLY A 110 -11.26 4.35 -8.57
CA GLY A 110 -11.04 2.91 -8.51
C GLY A 110 -10.54 2.37 -7.17
N TYR A 111 -10.69 3.12 -6.08
CA TYR A 111 -10.34 2.63 -4.76
C TYR A 111 -11.42 1.70 -4.18
N VAL A 112 -11.00 0.77 -3.35
CA VAL A 112 -11.85 -0.25 -2.71
C VAL A 112 -12.66 0.37 -1.56
N ILE A 113 -13.97 0.06 -1.53
CA ILE A 113 -14.85 0.40 -0.40
C ILE A 113 -14.53 -0.52 0.77
N HIS A 114 -14.06 0.03 1.89
CA HIS A 114 -13.63 -0.77 3.04
C HIS A 114 -13.77 -0.02 4.36
N VAL A 115 -13.83 -0.78 5.46
CA VAL A 115 -13.67 -0.25 6.82
C VAL A 115 -12.36 -0.80 7.38
N THR A 116 -11.40 0.06 7.64
CA THR A 116 -10.10 -0.32 8.21
C THR A 116 -10.28 -0.93 9.61
N LEU A 117 -9.68 -2.09 9.84
CA LEU A 117 -9.51 -2.70 11.17
C LEU A 117 -8.15 -2.34 11.75
N TYR A 118 -7.09 -2.50 10.94
CA TYR A 118 -5.74 -2.19 11.36
C TYR A 118 -4.86 -1.81 10.18
N LEU A 119 -4.27 -0.62 10.25
CA LEU A 119 -3.37 -0.06 9.26
C LEU A 119 -2.03 0.25 9.91
N THR A 120 -0.96 -0.37 9.42
CA THR A 120 0.41 -0.08 9.89
C THR A 120 1.44 -0.44 8.81
N LYS A 121 2.69 -0.05 9.04
CA LYS A 121 3.82 -0.53 8.26
C LYS A 121 4.32 -1.83 8.88
N TYR A 122 4.56 -2.82 8.05
CA TYR A 122 5.00 -4.14 8.47
C TYR A 122 6.47 -4.39 8.12
N GLU A 123 7.09 -5.34 8.82
CA GLU A 123 8.40 -5.85 8.46
C GLU A 123 8.37 -6.53 7.10
N LYS A 124 9.48 -6.46 6.38
CA LYS A 124 9.63 -7.10 5.07
C LYS A 124 9.30 -8.59 5.16
N ASN A 125 8.57 -9.09 4.15
CA ASN A 125 8.13 -10.49 4.06
C ASN A 125 7.10 -10.94 5.13
N SER A 126 6.44 -10.02 5.84
CA SER A 126 5.42 -10.37 6.83
C SER A 126 4.08 -10.81 6.21
N LEU A 127 3.85 -10.56 4.93
CA LEU A 127 2.54 -10.78 4.29
C LEU A 127 1.99 -12.20 4.50
N TYR A 128 2.86 -13.22 4.44
CA TYR A 128 2.45 -14.60 4.69
C TYR A 128 1.85 -14.77 6.10
N LYS A 129 2.55 -14.26 7.11
CA LYS A 129 2.11 -14.32 8.51
C LYS A 129 0.85 -13.50 8.77
N ILE A 130 0.69 -12.38 8.07
CA ILE A 130 -0.53 -11.56 8.13
C ILE A 130 -1.70 -12.34 7.54
N LYS A 131 -1.54 -12.99 6.38
CA LYS A 131 -2.56 -13.84 5.75
C LYS A 131 -2.99 -14.99 6.66
N GLU A 132 -2.05 -15.75 7.19
CA GLU A 132 -2.30 -16.85 8.12
C GLU A 132 -3.07 -16.40 9.36
N THR A 133 -2.68 -15.25 9.93
CA THR A 133 -3.37 -14.67 11.09
C THR A 133 -4.80 -14.23 10.75
N VAL A 134 -4.99 -13.55 9.63
CA VAL A 134 -6.32 -13.12 9.16
C VAL A 134 -7.23 -14.31 8.87
N GLU A 135 -6.71 -15.35 8.21
CA GLU A 135 -7.44 -16.59 7.96
C GLU A 135 -7.92 -17.25 9.25
N LYS A 136 -7.03 -17.40 10.23
CA LYS A 136 -7.39 -17.97 11.52
C LYS A 136 -8.50 -17.18 12.22
N ILE A 137 -8.40 -15.86 12.27
CA ILE A 137 -9.40 -15.00 12.92
C ILE A 137 -10.73 -15.06 12.16
N ALA A 138 -10.70 -14.96 10.83
CA ALA A 138 -11.92 -15.00 10.02
C ALA A 138 -12.67 -16.33 10.16
N ASN A 139 -11.95 -17.46 10.23
CA ASN A 139 -12.52 -18.80 10.45
C ASN A 139 -13.12 -19.01 11.84
N GLN A 140 -12.97 -18.06 12.77
CA GLN A 140 -13.55 -18.08 14.11
C GLN A 140 -14.58 -16.96 14.31
N THR A 141 -14.70 -16.02 13.38
CA THR A 141 -15.58 -14.85 13.46
C THR A 141 -16.83 -15.06 12.61
N LYS A 142 -18.01 -14.95 13.23
CA LYS A 142 -19.28 -14.95 12.49
C LYS A 142 -19.50 -13.63 11.76
N SER A 143 -20.12 -13.68 10.59
CA SER A 143 -20.61 -12.48 9.90
C SER A 143 -21.57 -11.71 10.80
N PHE A 144 -21.49 -10.38 10.81
CA PHE A 144 -22.28 -9.55 11.73
C PHE A 144 -22.83 -8.30 11.03
N ASP A 145 -23.90 -7.77 11.61
CA ASP A 145 -24.56 -6.57 11.11
C ASP A 145 -23.76 -5.32 11.48
N MET A 146 -23.71 -4.39 10.54
CA MET A 146 -23.15 -3.05 10.66
C MET A 146 -24.21 -2.00 10.29
N GLU A 147 -24.19 -0.86 10.94
CA GLU A 147 -25.07 0.27 10.62
C GLU A 147 -24.24 1.53 10.40
N PHE A 148 -24.32 2.10 9.20
CA PHE A 148 -23.79 3.40 8.88
C PHE A 148 -24.81 4.47 9.22
N TYR A 149 -24.42 5.44 10.05
CA TYR A 149 -25.39 6.34 10.69
C TYR A 149 -25.17 7.83 10.43
N LYS A 150 -23.97 8.23 10.00
CA LYS A 150 -23.66 9.63 9.72
C LYS A 150 -22.61 9.80 8.62
N LEU A 151 -22.69 10.93 7.92
CA LEU A 151 -21.71 11.45 6.99
C LEU A 151 -21.08 12.70 7.61
N GLU A 152 -19.77 12.70 7.79
CA GLU A 152 -19.08 13.77 8.52
C GLU A 152 -17.62 13.92 8.07
N LYS A 153 -17.03 15.09 8.34
CA LYS A 153 -15.59 15.26 8.20
C LYS A 153 -14.85 14.47 9.26
N THR A 154 -13.73 13.86 8.84
CA THR A 154 -12.80 13.26 9.79
C THR A 154 -11.97 14.32 10.49
N GLU A 155 -11.23 13.94 11.53
CA GLU A 155 -10.24 14.81 12.20
C GLU A 155 -9.20 15.37 11.22
N ARG A 156 -8.89 14.62 10.15
CA ARG A 156 -8.00 15.06 9.07
C ARG A 156 -8.69 15.90 7.99
N LYS A 157 -9.90 16.40 8.29
CA LYS A 157 -10.72 17.23 7.40
C LYS A 157 -11.09 16.55 6.06
N THR A 158 -11.03 15.23 5.99
CA THR A 158 -11.53 14.42 4.88
C THR A 158 -12.99 14.04 5.12
N LEU A 159 -13.69 13.50 4.13
CA LEU A 159 -15.10 13.12 4.26
C LEU A 159 -15.22 11.60 4.43
N ALA A 160 -16.02 11.18 5.41
CA ALA A 160 -16.26 9.76 5.68
C ALA A 160 -17.72 9.47 6.08
N VAL A 161 -18.14 8.23 5.80
CA VAL A 161 -19.39 7.67 6.33
C VAL A 161 -19.05 6.78 7.52
N TYR A 162 -19.57 7.12 8.68
CA TYR A 162 -19.28 6.45 9.95
C TYR A 162 -20.25 5.31 10.22
N ALA A 163 -19.71 4.17 10.64
CA ALA A 163 -20.50 3.07 11.20
C ALA A 163 -20.59 3.18 12.71
N LYS A 164 -21.70 2.67 13.28
CA LYS A 164 -21.80 2.49 14.74
C LYS A 164 -20.75 1.49 15.18
N ASN A 165 -19.96 1.86 16.19
CA ASN A 165 -19.03 0.96 16.81
C ASN A 165 -19.79 0.04 17.77
N ASN A 166 -20.08 -1.18 17.34
CA ASN A 166 -20.68 -2.22 18.15
C ASN A 166 -19.63 -3.22 18.66
N GLN A 167 -20.03 -4.08 19.60
CA GLN A 167 -19.12 -5.04 20.23
C GLN A 167 -18.41 -5.94 19.21
N ASN A 168 -19.09 -6.42 18.16
CA ASN A 168 -18.51 -7.34 17.19
C ASN A 168 -17.36 -6.68 16.39
N ILE A 169 -17.59 -5.45 15.89
CA ILE A 169 -16.57 -4.75 15.11
C ILE A 169 -15.40 -4.31 15.98
N GLN A 170 -15.66 -3.87 17.22
CA GLN A 170 -14.62 -3.50 18.17
C GLN A 170 -13.73 -4.71 18.52
N GLN A 171 -14.34 -5.83 18.91
CA GLN A 171 -13.61 -7.05 19.25
C GLN A 171 -12.77 -7.54 18.07
N LEU A 172 -13.31 -7.52 16.85
CA LEU A 172 -12.57 -7.91 15.67
C LEU A 172 -11.37 -6.98 15.41
N ALA A 173 -11.55 -5.66 15.53
CA ALA A 173 -10.47 -4.69 15.35
C ALA A 173 -9.36 -4.87 16.41
N ASP A 174 -9.76 -5.10 17.67
CA ASP A 174 -8.83 -5.32 18.78
C ASP A 174 -8.05 -6.62 18.60
N GLU A 175 -8.72 -7.71 18.22
CA GLU A 175 -8.11 -9.00 17.98
C GLU A 175 -7.11 -8.96 16.81
N ILE A 176 -7.48 -8.33 15.70
CA ILE A 176 -6.59 -8.10 14.55
C ILE A 176 -5.37 -7.28 14.99
N THR A 177 -5.56 -6.20 15.73
CA THR A 177 -4.49 -5.33 16.22
C THR A 177 -3.50 -6.09 17.10
N VAL A 178 -4.00 -6.81 18.12
CA VAL A 178 -3.17 -7.56 19.08
C VAL A 178 -2.36 -8.65 18.38
N ASN A 179 -2.99 -9.39 17.45
CA ASN A 179 -2.32 -10.49 16.76
C ASN A 179 -1.34 -10.05 15.69
N LEU A 180 -1.54 -8.90 15.06
CA LEU A 180 -0.69 -8.43 13.96
C LEU A 180 0.40 -7.45 14.41
N THR A 181 0.27 -6.79 15.56
CA THR A 181 1.27 -5.81 16.04
C THR A 181 2.68 -6.38 16.18
N LYS A 182 2.82 -7.68 16.43
CA LYS A 182 4.13 -8.36 16.51
C LYS A 182 4.89 -8.39 15.18
N TYR A 183 4.20 -8.21 14.05
CA TYR A 183 4.79 -8.20 12.72
C TYR A 183 5.00 -6.78 12.18
N ARG A 184 4.62 -5.76 12.97
CA ARG A 184 4.81 -4.37 12.55
C ARG A 184 6.27 -3.96 12.55
N LYS A 185 6.63 -3.03 11.70
CA LYS A 185 7.91 -2.35 11.78
C LYS A 185 7.93 -1.49 13.04
N LYS A 186 8.99 -1.59 13.86
CA LYS A 186 9.08 -0.88 15.14
C LYS A 186 9.55 0.57 14.96
N ASP A 187 10.51 0.77 14.06
CA ASP A 187 11.15 2.08 13.86
C ASP A 187 10.38 2.90 12.81
N ILE A 188 9.14 3.25 13.15
CA ILE A 188 8.31 4.12 12.31
C ILE A 188 8.24 5.49 12.97
N GLU A 189 8.57 6.51 12.22
CA GLU A 189 8.41 7.88 12.68
C GLU A 189 6.92 8.18 12.92
N THR A 190 6.61 8.75 14.10
CA THR A 190 5.27 9.19 14.44
C THR A 190 4.85 10.33 13.51
N PRO A 191 3.72 10.20 12.78
CA PRO A 191 3.22 11.28 11.95
C PRO A 191 2.98 12.55 12.77
N GLU A 192 3.30 13.70 12.18
CA GLU A 192 3.20 15.00 12.88
C GLU A 192 1.82 15.23 13.49
N TRP A 193 0.75 14.95 12.73
CA TRP A 193 -0.61 15.13 13.22
C TRP A 193 -0.97 14.26 14.43
N VAL A 194 -0.33 13.10 14.60
CA VAL A 194 -0.54 12.19 15.74
C VAL A 194 0.02 12.80 17.03
N ARG A 195 1.13 13.55 16.93
CA ARG A 195 1.80 14.20 18.07
C ARG A 195 0.95 15.27 18.75
N TYR A 196 -0.06 15.80 18.07
CA TYR A 196 -1.02 16.73 18.68
C TYR A 196 -2.04 16.05 19.61
N PHE A 197 -2.08 14.69 19.63
CA PHE A 197 -3.03 13.90 20.42
C PHE A 197 -2.26 12.87 21.27
N PRO A 198 -1.93 13.18 22.54
CA PRO A 198 -1.08 12.32 23.38
C PRO A 198 -1.57 10.86 23.51
N GLU A 199 -2.90 10.64 23.59
CA GLU A 199 -3.51 9.31 23.62
C GLU A 199 -3.31 8.53 22.31
N LYS A 200 -3.37 9.20 21.16
CA LYS A 200 -3.09 8.62 19.83
C LYS A 200 -1.61 8.34 19.65
N GLU A 201 -0.73 9.24 20.10
CA GLU A 201 0.72 9.05 20.05
C GLU A 201 1.14 7.83 20.87
N LYS A 202 0.60 7.65 22.08
CA LYS A 202 0.83 6.47 22.90
C LYS A 202 0.45 5.18 22.19
N LEU A 203 -0.72 5.13 21.55
CA LEU A 203 -1.17 3.96 20.81
C LEU A 203 -0.35 3.73 19.55
N PHE A 204 0.04 4.79 18.84
CA PHE A 204 0.93 4.68 17.69
C PHE A 204 2.29 4.08 18.07
N ASN A 205 2.90 4.55 19.15
CA ASN A 205 4.18 4.03 19.64
C ASN A 205 4.08 2.54 20.05
N LEU A 206 2.97 2.12 20.63
CA LEU A 206 2.76 0.73 21.05
C LEU A 206 2.37 -0.19 19.87
N TYR A 207 1.51 0.28 18.97
CA TYR A 207 0.85 -0.56 17.97
C TYR A 207 1.14 -0.15 16.52
N GLY A 208 1.84 0.97 16.28
CA GLY A 208 2.11 1.48 14.93
C GLY A 208 0.87 2.04 14.22
N SER A 209 -0.21 2.26 14.97
CA SER A 209 -1.47 2.85 14.49
C SER A 209 -2.13 3.66 15.61
N PRO A 210 -2.57 4.90 15.36
CA PRO A 210 -3.18 5.74 16.39
C PRO A 210 -4.66 5.45 16.63
N ASP A 211 -5.32 4.85 15.63
CA ASP A 211 -6.78 4.67 15.60
C ASP A 211 -7.16 3.21 15.93
N VAL A 212 -6.67 2.71 17.09
CA VAL A 212 -6.93 1.36 17.60
C VAL A 212 -7.53 1.41 19.01
N PHE A 213 -8.15 0.32 19.45
CA PHE A 213 -8.79 0.18 20.76
C PHE A 213 -9.78 1.32 21.04
N ILE A 214 -9.59 2.08 22.10
CA ILE A 214 -10.50 3.16 22.50
C ILE A 214 -10.63 4.26 21.42
N ASN A 215 -9.62 4.42 20.56
CA ASN A 215 -9.64 5.38 19.46
C ASN A 215 -10.19 4.77 18.15
N PHE A 216 -10.57 3.49 18.17
CA PHE A 216 -11.12 2.85 16.98
C PHE A 216 -12.49 3.46 16.64
N ASN A 217 -12.61 4.02 15.44
CA ASN A 217 -13.81 4.67 14.95
C ASN A 217 -14.10 4.19 13.53
N PRO A 218 -14.95 3.15 13.36
CA PRO A 218 -15.15 2.51 12.07
C PRO A 218 -15.82 3.44 11.05
N HIS A 219 -15.20 3.58 9.90
CA HIS A 219 -15.72 4.43 8.84
C HIS A 219 -15.27 3.99 7.44
N VAL A 220 -15.99 4.44 6.44
CA VAL A 220 -15.60 4.38 5.03
C VAL A 220 -15.19 5.77 4.58
N THR A 221 -13.94 5.95 4.18
CA THR A 221 -13.44 7.23 3.65
C THR A 221 -13.95 7.43 2.23
N LEU A 222 -14.58 8.57 1.94
CA LEU A 222 -15.07 8.92 0.61
C LEU A 222 -14.05 9.73 -0.20
N LEU A 223 -13.31 10.61 0.47
CA LEU A 223 -12.27 11.42 -0.14
C LEU A 223 -11.21 11.82 0.87
N THR A 224 -9.99 12.04 0.37
CA THR A 224 -8.81 12.36 1.17
C THR A 224 -8.27 13.77 0.89
N GLN A 225 -8.82 14.46 -0.10
CA GLN A 225 -8.41 15.82 -0.45
C GLN A 225 -9.24 16.86 0.30
N GLU A 226 -8.57 17.90 0.79
CA GLU A 226 -9.21 19.01 1.45
C GLU A 226 -9.72 20.03 0.42
N ASN A 227 -10.98 19.93 0.03
CA ASN A 227 -11.71 21.05 -0.59
C ASN A 227 -12.77 21.53 0.41
N SER A 228 -12.38 22.39 1.32
CA SER A 228 -13.16 22.67 2.52
C SER A 228 -14.52 23.33 2.23
N SER A 229 -14.62 24.22 1.26
CA SER A 229 -15.86 24.94 0.94
C SER A 229 -16.89 24.05 0.24
N LYS A 230 -16.50 23.31 -0.81
CA LYS A 230 -17.40 22.40 -1.53
C LYS A 230 -17.89 21.26 -0.63
N ILE A 231 -16.99 20.69 0.18
CA ILE A 231 -17.35 19.61 1.12
C ILE A 231 -18.33 20.13 2.18
N ASN A 232 -18.11 21.31 2.74
CA ASN A 232 -19.03 21.90 3.71
C ASN A 232 -20.41 22.13 3.07
N SER A 233 -20.46 22.71 1.88
CA SER A 233 -21.70 22.91 1.13
C SER A 233 -22.40 21.58 0.85
N PHE A 234 -21.66 20.56 0.45
CA PHE A 234 -22.22 19.23 0.21
C PHE A 234 -22.84 18.64 1.49
N ILE A 235 -22.12 18.64 2.61
CA ILE A 235 -22.61 18.07 3.89
C ILE A 235 -23.88 18.81 4.35
N LEU A 236 -23.95 20.13 4.21
CA LEU A 236 -25.11 20.93 4.61
C LEU A 236 -26.35 20.61 3.79
N ASN A 237 -26.18 20.28 2.50
CA ASN A 237 -27.30 20.07 1.57
C ASN A 237 -27.63 18.59 1.33
N TYR A 238 -26.73 17.66 1.73
CA TYR A 238 -26.94 16.24 1.53
C TYR A 238 -27.68 15.60 2.70
N ASN A 239 -28.89 15.14 2.45
CA ASN A 239 -29.67 14.42 3.45
C ASN A 239 -29.21 12.96 3.53
N PHE A 240 -28.26 12.67 4.43
CA PHE A 240 -27.74 11.33 4.63
C PHE A 240 -28.82 10.42 5.26
N THR A 241 -29.09 9.30 4.60
CA THR A 241 -29.99 8.27 5.12
C THR A 241 -29.17 7.13 5.71
N PRO A 242 -29.31 6.80 7.00
CA PRO A 242 -28.67 5.64 7.63
C PRO A 242 -29.02 4.33 6.90
N PHE A 243 -28.05 3.40 6.83
CA PHE A 243 -28.29 2.10 6.20
C PHE A 243 -27.57 0.98 6.94
N LYS A 244 -28.13 -0.23 6.81
CA LYS A 244 -27.56 -1.46 7.38
C LYS A 244 -26.91 -2.30 6.30
N THR A 245 -25.86 -3.02 6.69
CA THR A 245 -25.07 -3.94 5.86
C THR A 245 -24.52 -5.06 6.74
N LYS A 246 -23.81 -6.03 6.14
CA LYS A 246 -23.09 -7.07 6.87
C LYS A 246 -21.60 -7.00 6.59
N ALA A 247 -20.78 -7.23 7.62
CA ALA A 247 -19.40 -7.64 7.48
C ALA A 247 -19.40 -9.10 7.03
N ILE A 248 -18.78 -9.39 5.88
CA ILE A 248 -18.80 -10.73 5.28
C ILE A 248 -17.42 -11.35 5.10
N SER A 249 -16.37 -10.54 5.09
CA SER A 249 -14.99 -11.02 4.93
C SER A 249 -14.02 -10.04 5.57
N ILE A 250 -12.80 -10.53 5.86
CA ILE A 250 -11.63 -9.71 6.19
C ILE A 250 -10.74 -9.68 4.95
N GLY A 251 -10.35 -8.48 4.52
CA GLY A 251 -9.44 -8.26 3.39
C GLY A 251 -8.08 -7.75 3.83
N ILE A 252 -7.08 -7.96 2.98
CA ILE A 252 -5.74 -7.36 3.07
C ILE A 252 -5.46 -6.66 1.75
N GLY A 253 -5.03 -5.41 1.79
CA GLY A 253 -4.62 -4.65 0.62
C GLY A 253 -3.37 -3.83 0.88
N LYS A 254 -2.60 -3.58 -0.19
CA LYS A 254 -1.48 -2.64 -0.12
C LYS A 254 -2.03 -1.23 -0.07
N ALA A 255 -1.71 -0.53 1.00
CA ALA A 255 -2.20 0.83 1.24
C ALA A 255 -1.21 1.88 0.71
N ASN A 256 -1.74 2.97 0.17
CA ASN A 256 -0.97 4.19 -0.07
C ASN A 256 -0.69 4.92 1.26
N ASN A 257 -0.01 6.07 1.19
CA ASN A 257 0.33 6.87 2.38
C ASN A 257 -0.89 7.42 3.14
N LEU A 258 -2.07 7.41 2.52
CA LEU A 258 -3.34 7.84 3.12
C LEU A 258 -4.20 6.67 3.60
N GLY A 259 -3.66 5.44 3.59
CA GLY A 259 -4.35 4.23 4.03
C GLY A 259 -5.35 3.66 3.01
N GLN A 260 -5.44 4.24 1.81
CA GLN A 260 -6.38 3.82 0.79
C GLN A 260 -5.80 2.71 -0.09
N ILE A 261 -6.64 1.77 -0.51
CA ILE A 261 -6.27 0.58 -1.27
C ILE A 261 -6.97 0.55 -2.64
N LYS A 262 -6.25 0.12 -3.68
CA LYS A 262 -6.81 -0.09 -5.02
C LYS A 262 -7.04 -1.56 -5.33
N GLU A 263 -6.30 -2.46 -4.66
CA GLU A 263 -6.32 -3.89 -4.93
C GLU A 263 -6.41 -4.69 -3.63
N ILE A 264 -7.28 -5.68 -3.62
CA ILE A 264 -7.37 -6.67 -2.55
C ILE A 264 -6.37 -7.78 -2.84
N ILE A 265 -5.33 -7.90 -2.02
CA ILE A 265 -4.28 -8.92 -2.19
C ILE A 265 -4.72 -10.29 -1.66
N TYR A 266 -5.59 -10.27 -0.65
CA TYR A 266 -6.11 -11.46 0.01
C TYR A 266 -7.45 -11.14 0.67
N SER A 267 -8.33 -12.12 0.71
CA SER A 267 -9.56 -12.04 1.51
C SER A 267 -9.97 -13.40 2.03
N GLN A 268 -10.53 -13.42 3.24
CA GLN A 268 -11.09 -14.61 3.88
C GLN A 268 -12.51 -14.31 4.35
N SER A 269 -13.44 -15.17 3.97
CA SER A 269 -14.85 -15.06 4.39
C SER A 269 -15.01 -15.31 5.89
N LEU A 270 -15.90 -14.56 6.52
CA LEU A 270 -16.39 -14.82 7.87
C LEU A 270 -17.37 -16.02 7.84
N ILE A 271 -17.56 -16.64 8.99
CA ILE A 271 -18.56 -17.73 9.14
C ILE A 271 -19.97 -17.15 8.92
N SER A 272 -20.76 -17.83 8.15
CA SER A 272 -22.16 -17.46 7.81
C SER A 272 -23.07 -17.52 9.02
#